data_13611e822ca1db9968a665f85f5aae94
#
_entry.id   13611e822ca1db9968a665f85f5aae94
#
_cell.length_a   1.000
_cell.length_b   1.000
_cell.length_c   1.000
_cell.angle_alpha   90.00
_cell.angle_beta   90.00
_cell.angle_gamma   90.00
#
_symmetry.space_group_name_H-M   'P 1'
#
loop_
_entity.id
_entity.type
_entity.pdbx_description
1 polymer ?
#
loop_
_entity_poly.entity_id
_entity_poly.type
_entity_poly.pdbx_seq_one_letter_code
_entity_poly.pdbx_strand_id
1 'polypeptide(L)'
;MRAIALPVKSLDEAKGRLARVLSPLERAALTLAMLEDVLDATLLLPGWETWVVSPDESVLEVAAGRGATPMPEEQPPLAQAIRQAEEEALSRGMDALAVLLPDTPLVTAAALTRAVHTLGPVVLAPAADETGTNL
;
A
#
# COMPACT_ATOMS: atom_id res chain seq x y z
N MET A 1 -8.89 14.10 -9.30
CA MET A 1 -8.70 12.70 -8.88
C MET A 1 -7.45 12.54 -8.05
N ARG A 2 -7.51 11.71 -7.02
CA ARG A 2 -6.39 11.47 -6.12
C ARG A 2 -6.24 9.96 -5.94
N ALA A 3 -5.01 9.48 -5.73
CA ALA A 3 -4.72 8.07 -5.58
C ALA A 3 -3.91 7.78 -4.33
N ILE A 4 -4.16 6.62 -3.73
CA ILE A 4 -3.34 6.07 -2.66
C ILE A 4 -2.75 4.75 -3.15
N ALA A 5 -1.44 4.64 -3.16
CA ALA A 5 -0.73 3.47 -3.65
C ALA A 5 -0.19 2.63 -2.49
N LEU A 6 -0.44 1.34 -2.57
CA LEU A 6 0.02 0.34 -1.61
C LEU A 6 1.03 -0.57 -2.30
N PRO A 7 2.35 -0.37 -2.11
CA PRO A 7 3.34 -1.30 -2.64
C PRO A 7 3.39 -2.55 -1.76
N VAL A 8 3.24 -3.73 -2.37
CA VAL A 8 3.22 -5.01 -1.67
C VAL A 8 4.25 -5.94 -2.30
N LYS A 9 5.16 -6.45 -1.48
CA LYS A 9 6.17 -7.41 -1.92
C LYS A 9 5.54 -8.74 -2.33
N SER A 10 6.31 -9.58 -3.03
CA SER A 10 5.92 -10.95 -3.27
C SER A 10 5.66 -11.68 -1.94
N LEU A 11 4.69 -12.58 -1.92
CA LEU A 11 4.33 -13.33 -0.70
C LEU A 11 5.48 -14.18 -0.19
N ASP A 12 6.38 -14.64 -1.08
CA ASP A 12 7.54 -15.42 -0.71
C ASP A 12 8.56 -14.60 0.10
N GLU A 13 8.65 -13.30 -0.14
CA GLU A 13 9.58 -12.39 0.54
C GLU A 13 8.95 -11.69 1.73
N ALA A 14 7.62 -11.68 1.81
CA ALA A 14 6.91 -10.94 2.83
C ALA A 14 7.14 -11.53 4.22
N LYS A 15 7.24 -10.63 5.22
CA LYS A 15 7.38 -11.02 6.64
C LYS A 15 8.57 -11.94 6.92
N GLY A 16 9.69 -11.78 6.21
CA GLY A 16 10.90 -12.58 6.38
C GLY A 16 11.43 -12.64 7.81
N ARG A 17 11.21 -11.59 8.62
CA ARG A 17 11.59 -11.55 10.04
C ARG A 17 10.84 -12.58 10.88
N LEU A 18 9.69 -13.05 10.42
CA LEU A 18 8.86 -14.05 11.11
C LEU A 18 9.17 -15.49 10.64
N ALA A 19 10.19 -15.69 9.82
CA ALA A 19 10.53 -17.00 9.26
C ALA A 19 10.85 -18.06 10.31
N ARG A 20 11.24 -17.66 11.52
CA ARG A 20 11.54 -18.58 12.63
C ARG A 20 10.30 -19.10 13.35
N VAL A 21 9.19 -18.36 13.28
CA VAL A 21 7.96 -18.68 14.02
C VAL A 21 6.80 -19.02 13.11
N LEU A 22 6.83 -18.59 11.85
CA LEU A 22 5.77 -18.82 10.88
C LEU A 22 6.32 -19.52 9.64
N SER A 23 5.56 -20.48 9.13
CA SER A 23 5.83 -21.12 7.84
C SER A 23 5.64 -20.11 6.69
N PRO A 24 6.17 -20.41 5.47
CA PRO A 24 5.90 -19.56 4.30
C PRO A 24 4.41 -19.36 4.04
N LEU A 25 3.60 -20.39 4.20
CA LEU A 25 2.14 -20.31 4.00
C LEU A 25 1.49 -19.41 5.04
N GLU A 26 1.90 -19.53 6.30
CA GLU A 26 1.39 -18.68 7.38
C GLU A 26 1.78 -17.22 7.18
N ARG A 27 3.01 -16.96 6.72
CA ARG A 27 3.47 -15.59 6.41
C ARG A 27 2.67 -15.00 5.24
N ALA A 28 2.40 -15.79 4.20
CA ALA A 28 1.57 -15.37 3.07
C ALA A 28 0.16 -15.02 3.53
N ALA A 29 -0.46 -15.87 4.35
CA ALA A 29 -1.80 -15.63 4.89
C ALA A 29 -1.85 -14.37 5.75
N LEU A 30 -0.85 -14.14 6.60
CA LEU A 30 -0.75 -12.94 7.42
C LEU A 30 -0.62 -11.68 6.54
N THR A 31 0.23 -11.72 5.53
CA THR A 31 0.42 -10.59 4.61
C THR A 31 -0.87 -10.23 3.89
N LEU A 32 -1.60 -11.23 3.38
CA LEU A 32 -2.89 -10.99 2.73
C LEU A 32 -3.95 -10.45 3.70
N ALA A 33 -3.99 -10.97 4.93
CA ALA A 33 -4.91 -10.46 5.95
C ALA A 33 -4.63 -8.99 6.30
N MET A 34 -3.36 -8.63 6.44
CA MET A 34 -2.97 -7.24 6.70
C MET A 34 -3.32 -6.34 5.52
N LEU A 35 -3.09 -6.81 4.29
CA LEU A 35 -3.48 -6.07 3.09
C LEU A 35 -4.99 -5.83 3.05
N GLU A 36 -5.79 -6.84 3.34
CA GLU A 36 -7.25 -6.72 3.36
C GLU A 36 -7.71 -5.67 4.37
N ASP A 37 -7.12 -5.64 5.56
CA ASP A 37 -7.44 -4.66 6.59
C ASP A 37 -7.09 -3.22 6.13
N VAL A 38 -5.94 -3.06 5.48
CA VAL A 38 -5.54 -1.75 4.93
C VAL A 38 -6.46 -1.34 3.79
N LEU A 39 -6.84 -2.27 2.91
CA LEU A 39 -7.78 -2.00 1.82
C LEU A 39 -9.15 -1.56 2.36
N ASP A 40 -9.64 -2.19 3.42
CA ASP A 40 -10.90 -1.80 4.03
C ASP A 40 -10.87 -0.33 4.48
N ALA A 41 -9.74 0.15 4.97
CA ALA A 41 -9.59 1.54 5.39
C ALA A 41 -9.43 2.48 4.18
N THR A 42 -8.60 2.15 3.20
CA THR A 42 -8.33 3.04 2.06
C THR A 42 -9.52 3.18 1.13
N LEU A 43 -10.28 2.10 0.92
CA LEU A 43 -11.45 2.12 0.04
C LEU A 43 -12.62 2.95 0.60
N LEU A 44 -12.56 3.31 1.88
CA LEU A 44 -13.55 4.21 2.49
C LEU A 44 -13.23 5.70 2.29
N LEU A 45 -12.08 6.05 1.71
CA LEU A 45 -11.69 7.44 1.49
C LEU A 45 -12.43 8.05 0.30
N PRO A 46 -13.32 9.03 0.50
CA PRO A 46 -14.04 9.65 -0.60
C PRO A 46 -13.09 10.42 -1.53
N GLY A 47 -13.23 10.20 -2.83
CA GLY A 47 -12.45 10.92 -3.83
C GLY A 47 -11.01 10.42 -4.00
N TRP A 48 -10.68 9.26 -3.42
CA TRP A 48 -9.39 8.61 -3.57
C TRP A 48 -9.56 7.25 -4.23
N GLU A 49 -8.72 6.96 -5.23
CA GLU A 49 -8.58 5.61 -5.77
C GLU A 49 -7.52 4.86 -4.96
N THR A 50 -7.73 3.58 -4.74
CA THR A 50 -6.72 2.72 -4.11
C THR A 50 -6.04 1.88 -5.19
N TRP A 51 -4.71 1.97 -5.25
CA TRP A 51 -3.87 1.20 -6.16
C TRP A 51 -3.03 0.23 -5.36
N VAL A 52 -2.87 -0.99 -5.85
CA VAL A 52 -1.96 -1.98 -5.26
C VAL A 52 -0.90 -2.33 -6.29
N VAL A 53 0.35 -2.03 -5.98
CA VAL A 53 1.50 -2.32 -6.85
C VAL A 53 2.22 -3.54 -6.30
N SER A 54 2.29 -4.62 -7.05
CA SER A 54 2.90 -5.87 -6.58
C SER A 54 3.38 -6.73 -7.75
N PRO A 55 4.47 -7.49 -7.56
CA PRO A 55 4.89 -8.51 -8.52
C PRO A 55 4.07 -9.81 -8.39
N ASP A 56 3.24 -9.94 -7.37
CA ASP A 56 2.54 -11.18 -7.01
C ASP A 56 1.10 -11.18 -7.53
N GLU A 57 0.77 -12.12 -8.41
CA GLU A 57 -0.58 -12.23 -8.96
C GLU A 57 -1.66 -12.45 -7.91
N SER A 58 -1.36 -13.23 -6.87
CA SER A 58 -2.31 -13.48 -5.78
C SER A 58 -2.68 -12.21 -5.05
N VAL A 59 -1.69 -11.33 -4.82
CA VAL A 59 -1.92 -10.00 -4.21
C VAL A 59 -2.78 -9.14 -5.11
N LEU A 60 -2.49 -9.12 -6.41
CA LEU A 60 -3.24 -8.33 -7.39
C LEU A 60 -4.69 -8.81 -7.52
N GLU A 61 -4.92 -10.13 -7.46
CA GLU A 61 -6.26 -10.69 -7.48
C GLU A 61 -7.09 -10.30 -6.27
N VAL A 62 -6.49 -10.34 -5.08
CA VAL A 62 -7.15 -9.89 -3.84
C VAL A 62 -7.50 -8.41 -3.95
N ALA A 63 -6.58 -7.59 -4.43
CA ALA A 63 -6.80 -6.16 -4.60
C ALA A 63 -7.97 -5.87 -5.56
N ALA A 64 -7.96 -6.51 -6.73
CA ALA A 64 -9.02 -6.36 -7.73
C ALA A 64 -10.38 -6.82 -7.19
N GLY A 65 -10.41 -7.93 -6.48
CA GLY A 65 -11.63 -8.48 -5.87
C GLY A 65 -12.24 -7.57 -4.81
N ARG A 66 -11.42 -6.71 -4.20
CA ARG A 66 -11.87 -5.72 -3.21
C ARG A 66 -12.24 -4.36 -3.82
N GLY A 67 -11.99 -4.15 -5.10
CA GLY A 67 -12.29 -2.89 -5.79
C GLY A 67 -11.10 -1.92 -5.89
N ALA A 68 -9.90 -2.36 -5.50
CA ALA A 68 -8.68 -1.61 -5.75
C ALA A 68 -8.19 -1.84 -7.18
N THR A 69 -7.38 -0.92 -7.70
CA THR A 69 -6.76 -1.06 -9.01
C THR A 69 -5.46 -1.85 -8.88
N PRO A 70 -5.37 -3.03 -9.48
CA PRO A 70 -4.12 -3.79 -9.46
C PRO A 70 -3.13 -3.20 -10.45
N MET A 71 -1.87 -3.06 -10.02
CA MET A 71 -0.77 -2.59 -10.86
C MET A 71 0.39 -3.58 -10.76
N PRO A 72 0.64 -4.39 -11.78
CA PRO A 72 1.78 -5.29 -11.77
C PRO A 72 3.09 -4.51 -11.65
N GLU A 73 3.92 -4.88 -10.66
CA GLU A 73 5.23 -4.25 -10.48
C GLU A 73 6.15 -4.63 -11.62
N GLU A 74 6.71 -3.64 -12.28
CA GLU A 74 7.58 -3.86 -13.44
C GLU A 74 9.02 -4.17 -13.03
N GLN A 75 9.49 -3.57 -11.96
CA GLN A 75 10.87 -3.74 -11.48
C GLN A 75 10.96 -3.64 -9.96
N PRO A 76 11.70 -4.55 -9.27
CA PRO A 76 12.10 -4.34 -7.89
C PRO A 76 13.22 -3.28 -7.83
N PRO A 77 13.52 -2.66 -6.69
CA PRO A 77 12.92 -2.81 -5.38
C PRO A 77 11.76 -1.85 -5.12
N LEU A 78 11.36 -1.70 -3.85
CA LEU A 78 10.27 -0.82 -3.42
C LEU A 78 10.31 0.59 -4.04
N ALA A 79 11.50 1.19 -4.15
CA ALA A 79 11.66 2.51 -4.74
C ALA A 79 11.17 2.58 -6.19
N GLN A 80 11.28 1.49 -6.95
CA GLN A 80 10.79 1.41 -8.32
C GLN A 80 9.27 1.26 -8.37
N ALA A 81 8.68 0.54 -7.42
CA ALA A 81 7.23 0.45 -7.29
C ALA A 81 6.61 1.82 -7.00
N ILE A 82 7.23 2.60 -6.12
CA ILE A 82 6.80 3.96 -5.82
C ILE A 82 6.94 4.85 -7.06
N ARG A 83 8.06 4.77 -7.76
CA ARG A 83 8.26 5.51 -9.02
C ARG A 83 7.21 5.16 -10.07
N GLN A 84 6.90 3.87 -10.21
CA GLN A 84 5.85 3.41 -11.12
C GLN A 84 4.51 4.04 -10.79
N ALA A 85 4.15 4.11 -9.50
CA ALA A 85 2.93 4.76 -9.05
C ALA A 85 2.94 6.26 -9.34
N GLU A 86 4.07 6.92 -9.14
CA GLU A 86 4.25 8.35 -9.48
C GLU A 86 4.05 8.61 -10.97
N GLU A 87 4.68 7.81 -11.82
CA GLU A 87 4.56 7.93 -13.27
C GLU A 87 3.10 7.71 -13.72
N GLU A 88 2.43 6.73 -13.16
CA GLU A 88 1.03 6.47 -13.45
C GLU A 88 0.13 7.62 -12.99
N ALA A 89 0.38 8.17 -11.81
CA ALA A 89 -0.36 9.32 -11.29
C ALA A 89 -0.21 10.54 -12.20
N LEU A 90 1.01 10.82 -12.66
CA LEU A 90 1.27 11.92 -13.60
C LEU A 90 0.58 11.66 -14.95
N SER A 91 0.67 10.45 -15.45
CA SER A 91 0.04 10.05 -16.73
C SER A 91 -1.48 10.23 -16.71
N ARG A 92 -2.11 9.93 -15.58
CA ARG A 92 -3.56 10.08 -15.41
C ARG A 92 -4.00 11.48 -14.97
N GLY A 93 -3.07 12.38 -14.74
CA GLY A 93 -3.39 13.73 -14.29
C GLY A 93 -3.97 13.79 -12.88
N MET A 94 -3.47 12.91 -12.00
CA MET A 94 -3.88 12.91 -10.60
C MET A 94 -3.42 14.16 -9.88
N ASP A 95 -4.27 14.73 -9.02
CA ASP A 95 -3.97 15.93 -8.25
C ASP A 95 -3.06 15.64 -7.06
N ALA A 96 -3.11 14.42 -6.55
CA ALA A 96 -2.30 13.98 -5.41
C ALA A 96 -2.08 12.47 -5.46
N LEU A 97 -0.92 12.06 -4.94
CA LEU A 97 -0.58 10.66 -4.71
C LEU A 97 -0.11 10.50 -3.28
N ALA A 98 -0.71 9.55 -2.56
CA ALA A 98 -0.23 9.09 -1.27
C ALA A 98 0.37 7.69 -1.43
N VAL A 99 1.42 7.39 -0.69
CA VAL A 99 2.02 6.05 -0.65
C VAL A 99 1.92 5.53 0.78
N LEU A 100 1.19 4.45 0.98
CA LEU A 100 0.98 3.84 2.28
C LEU A 100 1.57 2.44 2.29
N LEU A 101 2.45 2.17 3.24
CA LEU A 101 3.01 0.83 3.40
C LEU A 101 1.96 -0.12 3.98
N PRO A 102 1.79 -1.33 3.42
CA PRO A 102 0.68 -2.23 3.76
C PRO A 102 0.86 -2.99 5.08
N ASP A 103 1.92 -2.73 5.83
CA ASP A 103 2.18 -3.34 7.14
C ASP A 103 1.61 -2.53 8.32
N THR A 104 0.58 -1.74 8.06
CA THR A 104 -0.14 -0.94 9.05
C THR A 104 -1.60 -1.40 9.18
N PRO A 105 -1.85 -2.65 9.65
CA PRO A 105 -3.21 -3.22 9.61
C PRO A 105 -4.21 -2.55 10.55
N LEU A 106 -3.74 -1.77 11.52
CA LEU A 106 -4.59 -1.05 12.45
C LEU A 106 -4.93 0.37 11.98
N VAL A 107 -4.51 0.75 10.77
CA VAL A 107 -4.85 2.05 10.20
C VAL A 107 -6.37 2.15 10.02
N THR A 108 -6.92 3.33 10.33
CA THR A 108 -8.35 3.60 10.17
C THR A 108 -8.59 4.62 9.07
N ALA A 109 -9.79 4.57 8.48
CA ALA A 109 -10.20 5.59 7.51
C ALA A 109 -10.13 7.00 8.12
N ALA A 110 -10.46 7.16 9.40
CA ALA A 110 -10.38 8.44 10.09
C ALA A 110 -8.93 8.95 10.18
N ALA A 111 -7.96 8.08 10.51
CA ALA A 111 -6.55 8.45 10.56
C ALA A 111 -6.02 8.83 9.18
N LEU A 112 -6.37 8.06 8.14
CA LEU A 112 -6.01 8.36 6.75
C LEU A 112 -6.62 9.68 6.29
N THR A 113 -7.88 9.93 6.60
CA THR A 113 -8.56 11.19 6.28
C THR A 113 -7.82 12.38 6.86
N ARG A 114 -7.39 12.30 8.12
CA ARG A 114 -6.58 13.36 8.73
C ARG A 114 -5.25 13.56 8.03
N ALA A 115 -4.55 12.47 7.70
CA ALA A 115 -3.26 12.55 7.03
C ALA A 115 -3.37 13.19 5.65
N VAL A 116 -4.32 12.75 4.82
CA VAL A 116 -4.48 13.25 3.45
C VAL A 116 -5.06 14.66 3.38
N HIS A 117 -5.69 15.14 4.44
CA HIS A 117 -6.19 16.52 4.52
C HIS A 117 -5.19 17.48 5.14
N THR A 118 -4.02 17.00 5.60
CA THR A 118 -2.96 17.88 6.06
C THR A 118 -2.42 18.71 4.89
N LEU A 119 -2.29 20.01 5.10
CA LEU A 119 -1.84 20.92 4.05
C LEU A 119 -0.31 20.88 3.90
N GLY A 120 0.14 20.87 2.64
CA GLY A 120 1.55 20.93 2.30
C GLY A 120 1.86 20.21 1.00
N PRO A 121 2.96 20.58 0.31
CA PRO A 121 3.36 19.91 -0.92
C PRO A 121 3.82 18.46 -0.67
N VAL A 122 4.40 18.21 0.50
CA VAL A 122 4.81 16.87 0.95
C VAL A 122 4.40 16.71 2.41
N VAL A 123 3.74 15.58 2.72
CA VAL A 123 3.33 15.22 4.08
C VAL A 123 3.90 13.84 4.40
N LEU A 124 4.56 13.71 5.54
CA LEU A 124 5.13 12.44 6.00
C LEU A 124 4.47 12.03 7.33
N ALA A 125 4.17 10.75 7.44
CA ALA A 125 3.75 10.12 8.70
C ALA A 125 4.84 9.14 9.12
N PRO A 126 5.81 9.56 9.96
CA PRO A 126 6.93 8.70 10.33
C PRO A 126 6.46 7.51 11.16
N ALA A 127 7.22 6.41 11.09
CA ALA A 127 7.00 5.27 11.97
C ALA A 127 7.23 5.66 13.43
N ALA A 128 6.66 4.91 14.36
CA ALA A 128 6.75 5.21 15.80
C ALA A 128 8.19 5.27 16.32
N ASP A 129 9.11 4.53 15.70
CA ASP A 129 10.55 4.53 16.03
C ASP A 129 11.36 5.58 15.24
N GLU A 130 10.68 6.37 14.41
CA GLU A 130 11.27 7.43 13.56
C GLU A 130 12.31 6.93 12.54
N THR A 131 12.40 5.61 12.31
CA THR A 131 13.38 5.03 11.36
C THR A 131 12.82 4.82 9.95
N GLY A 132 11.52 5.10 9.75
CA GLY A 132 10.86 4.97 8.46
C GLY A 132 9.60 5.80 8.39
N THR A 133 8.79 5.59 7.36
CA THR A 133 7.49 6.25 7.22
C THR A 133 6.39 5.24 6.91
N ASN A 134 5.13 5.60 7.23
CA ASN A 134 3.94 4.80 6.94
C ASN A 134 3.14 5.38 5.76
N LEU A 135 3.31 6.68 5.49
CA LEU A 135 2.56 7.38 4.45
C LEU A 135 3.45 8.37 3.72
#